data_dd8251b1773f81c16eb2a35a1e984cb5
#
_entry.id   dd8251b1773f81c16eb2a35a1e984cb5
#
_cell.length_a   1.000
_cell.length_b   1.000
_cell.length_c   1.000
_cell.angle_alpha   90.00
_cell.angle_beta   90.00
_cell.angle_gamma   90.00
#
_symmetry.space_group_name_H-M   'P 1'
#
loop_
_entity.id
_entity.type
_entity.pdbx_description
1 polymer ?
#
loop_
_entity_poly.entity_id
_entity_poly.type
_entity_poly.pdbx_seq_one_letter_code
_entity_poly.pdbx_strand_id
1 'polypeptide(L)'
;MSSKTARETEQRSSELQQSLAGKYLTFALATEEYGLPVLRVREIIKVMDITVVPQVPHYVRGVINLRGKVIAVVDLRLKFSLEAMPAGDRTAIIVVELDLPAGRTLVGVLVDAVSEVLNIVPDEIEPTPTFGDQVDTTFMLGIAKVKGTVKILLDLNRVFEAEGALPRVA
;
A
#
# COMPACT_ATOMS: atom_id res chain seq x y z
N MET A 1 11.20 -15.19 -35.63
CA MET A 1 11.29 -13.89 -34.96
C MET A 1 10.45 -13.80 -33.70
N SER A 2 9.30 -14.45 -33.64
CA SER A 2 8.45 -14.43 -32.46
C SER A 2 9.00 -15.19 -31.25
N SER A 3 9.89 -16.17 -31.45
CA SER A 3 10.38 -17.02 -30.36
C SER A 3 11.31 -16.28 -29.38
N LYS A 4 12.13 -15.35 -29.88
CA LYS A 4 13.04 -14.59 -29.04
C LYS A 4 12.28 -13.59 -28.14
N THR A 5 11.32 -12.87 -28.70
CA THR A 5 10.48 -11.91 -27.97
C THR A 5 9.61 -12.64 -26.92
N ALA A 6 9.05 -13.81 -27.27
CA ALA A 6 8.27 -14.61 -26.36
C ALA A 6 9.11 -15.09 -25.17
N ARG A 7 10.34 -15.54 -25.42
CA ARG A 7 11.26 -15.97 -24.36
C ARG A 7 11.64 -14.81 -23.43
N GLU A 8 11.92 -13.65 -23.98
CA GLU A 8 12.22 -12.46 -23.18
C GLU A 8 11.05 -12.06 -22.31
N THR A 9 9.83 -12.13 -22.83
CA THR A 9 8.62 -11.82 -22.09
C THR A 9 8.37 -12.83 -20.97
N GLU A 10 8.53 -14.11 -21.25
CA GLU A 10 8.41 -15.15 -20.24
C GLU A 10 9.45 -15.01 -19.14
N GLN A 11 10.69 -14.68 -19.52
CA GLN A 11 11.76 -14.47 -18.55
C GLN A 11 11.47 -13.26 -17.64
N ARG A 12 10.99 -12.16 -18.21
CA ARG A 12 10.61 -10.97 -17.43
C ARG A 12 9.47 -11.26 -16.46
N SER A 13 8.46 -12.02 -16.91
CA SER A 13 7.35 -12.42 -16.03
C SER A 13 7.83 -13.29 -14.89
N SER A 14 8.74 -14.24 -15.17
CA SER A 14 9.31 -15.10 -14.14
C SER A 14 10.15 -14.32 -13.15
N GLU A 15 10.94 -13.36 -13.61
CA GLU A 15 11.75 -12.49 -12.74
C GLU A 15 10.86 -11.64 -11.86
N LEU A 16 9.77 -11.08 -12.41
CA LEU A 16 8.80 -10.30 -11.64
C LEU A 16 8.16 -11.17 -10.56
N GLN A 17 7.70 -12.36 -10.92
CA GLN A 17 7.08 -13.28 -9.98
C GLN A 17 8.03 -13.60 -8.82
N GLN A 18 9.29 -13.88 -9.12
CA GLN A 18 10.28 -14.20 -8.09
C GLN A 18 10.60 -12.99 -7.22
N SER A 19 10.70 -11.80 -7.80
CA SER A 19 11.04 -10.60 -7.06
C SER A 19 9.92 -10.16 -6.11
N LEU A 20 8.66 -10.41 -6.48
CA LEU A 20 7.50 -10.02 -5.68
C LEU A 20 7.06 -11.09 -4.69
N ALA A 21 7.52 -12.34 -4.83
CA ALA A 21 7.17 -13.41 -3.91
C ALA A 21 7.69 -13.10 -2.51
N GLY A 22 6.93 -13.47 -1.48
CA GLY A 22 7.33 -13.27 -0.10
C GLY A 22 6.13 -13.02 0.80
N LYS A 23 6.39 -12.44 1.96
CA LYS A 23 5.37 -12.22 2.98
C LYS A 23 4.74 -10.85 2.84
N TYR A 24 3.42 -10.83 2.88
CA TYR A 24 2.61 -9.62 2.77
C TYR A 24 1.61 -9.55 3.91
N LEU A 25 1.45 -8.36 4.45
CA LEU A 25 0.34 -8.07 5.35
C LEU A 25 -0.85 -7.69 4.49
N THR A 26 -1.95 -8.41 4.62
CA THR A 26 -3.17 -8.11 3.86
C THR A 26 -4.14 -7.31 4.71
N PHE A 27 -4.87 -6.42 4.06
CA PHE A 27 -5.85 -5.56 4.69
C PHE A 27 -6.98 -5.25 3.72
N ALA A 28 -8.10 -4.82 4.26
CA ALA A 28 -9.29 -4.51 3.48
C ALA A 28 -9.50 -3.00 3.36
N LEU A 29 -9.89 -2.58 2.16
CA LEU A 29 -10.47 -1.27 1.89
C LEU A 29 -11.73 -1.52 1.08
N ALA A 30 -12.89 -1.09 1.59
CA ALA A 30 -14.19 -1.37 0.98
C ALA A 30 -14.36 -2.88 0.77
N THR A 31 -14.63 -3.32 -0.44
CA THR A 31 -14.86 -4.74 -0.74
C THR A 31 -13.62 -5.47 -1.22
N GLU A 32 -12.48 -4.78 -1.35
CA GLU A 32 -11.27 -5.36 -1.92
C GLU A 32 -10.17 -5.55 -0.89
N GLU A 33 -9.30 -6.52 -1.14
CA GLU A 33 -8.14 -6.76 -0.31
C GLU A 33 -6.84 -6.31 -1.00
N TYR A 34 -5.95 -5.76 -0.18
CA TYR A 34 -4.66 -5.23 -0.60
C TYR A 34 -3.56 -5.88 0.23
N GLY A 35 -2.34 -5.83 -0.28
CA GLY A 35 -1.19 -6.37 0.44
C GLY A 35 -0.03 -5.40 0.46
N LEU A 36 0.66 -5.36 1.60
CA LEU A 36 1.89 -4.60 1.79
C LEU A 36 3.02 -5.55 2.11
N PRO A 37 4.23 -5.36 1.52
CA PRO A 37 5.37 -6.15 1.94
C PRO A 37 5.58 -6.02 3.46
N VAL A 38 5.70 -7.15 4.14
CA VAL A 38 5.84 -7.18 5.61
C VAL A 38 7.05 -6.38 6.07
N LEU A 39 8.11 -6.34 5.27
CA LEU A 39 9.33 -5.61 5.61
C LEU A 39 9.10 -4.10 5.77
N ARG A 40 8.04 -3.56 5.20
CA ARG A 40 7.68 -2.14 5.33
C ARG A 40 6.83 -1.86 6.55
N VAL A 41 6.28 -2.88 7.18
CA VAL A 41 5.37 -2.73 8.32
C VAL A 41 6.17 -2.70 9.61
N ARG A 42 5.98 -1.64 10.40
CA ARG A 42 6.61 -1.48 11.71
C ARG A 42 5.72 -2.00 12.82
N GLU A 43 4.45 -1.60 12.81
CA GLU A 43 3.48 -2.10 13.77
C GLU A 43 2.06 -1.81 13.28
N ILE A 44 1.11 -2.46 13.92
CA ILE A 44 -0.32 -2.28 13.67
C ILE A 44 -0.93 -1.82 14.98
N ILE A 45 -1.64 -0.69 14.94
CA ILE A 45 -2.25 -0.11 16.13
C ILE A 45 -3.73 0.13 15.91
N LYS A 46 -4.47 0.22 17.00
CA LYS A 46 -5.85 0.65 16.96
C LYS A 46 -5.91 2.15 16.67
N VAL A 47 -7.04 2.60 16.13
CA VAL A 47 -7.25 4.03 15.90
C VAL A 47 -7.15 4.77 17.23
N MET A 48 -6.36 5.82 17.25
CA MET A 48 -6.17 6.68 18.41
C MET A 48 -6.48 8.11 18.01
N ASP A 49 -6.41 9.03 18.96
CA ASP A 49 -6.71 10.44 18.69
C ASP A 49 -5.79 11.01 17.61
N ILE A 50 -6.41 11.57 16.58
CA ILE A 50 -5.70 12.17 15.45
C ILE A 50 -5.87 13.69 15.56
N THR A 51 -4.74 14.39 15.58
CA THR A 51 -4.74 15.85 15.57
C THR A 51 -4.80 16.34 14.14
N VAL A 52 -5.84 17.09 13.81
CA VAL A 52 -6.03 17.62 12.46
C VAL A 52 -5.01 18.72 12.19
N VAL A 53 -4.34 18.63 11.03
CA VAL A 53 -3.36 19.62 10.59
C VAL A 53 -3.99 20.41 9.43
N PRO A 54 -3.94 21.76 9.46
CA PRO A 54 -4.51 22.55 8.36
C PRO A 54 -3.63 22.50 7.11
N GLN A 55 -4.27 22.73 5.95
CA GLN A 55 -3.60 22.88 4.66
C GLN A 55 -2.82 21.65 4.18
N VAL A 56 -3.26 20.46 4.60
CA VAL A 56 -2.71 19.20 4.10
C VAL A 56 -3.63 18.64 3.01
N PRO A 57 -3.14 17.72 2.16
CA PRO A 57 -4.02 17.05 1.20
C PRO A 57 -5.22 16.38 1.90
N HIS A 58 -6.32 16.24 1.19
CA HIS A 58 -7.56 15.72 1.78
C HIS A 58 -7.45 14.30 2.34
N TYR A 59 -6.51 13.52 1.83
CA TYR A 59 -6.30 12.15 2.31
C TYR A 59 -5.46 12.09 3.59
N VAL A 60 -4.85 13.19 4.01
CA VAL A 60 -4.11 13.24 5.28
C VAL A 60 -5.09 13.60 6.39
N ARG A 61 -5.33 12.67 7.30
CA ARG A 61 -6.22 12.89 8.43
C ARG A 61 -5.64 13.81 9.49
N GLY A 62 -4.33 13.82 9.60
CA GLY A 62 -3.61 14.61 10.60
C GLY A 62 -2.39 13.87 11.10
N VAL A 63 -2.09 14.02 12.37
CA VAL A 63 -0.95 13.38 13.01
C VAL A 63 -1.35 12.70 14.30
N ILE A 64 -0.59 11.67 14.67
CA ILE A 64 -0.73 10.99 15.96
C ILE A 64 0.58 11.09 16.72
N ASN A 65 0.48 11.01 18.05
CA ASN A 65 1.65 10.90 18.92
C ASN A 65 1.81 9.42 19.31
N LEU A 66 2.78 8.76 18.69
CA LEU A 66 3.08 7.35 18.97
C LEU A 66 4.35 7.28 19.81
N ARG A 67 4.16 7.10 21.11
CA ARG A 67 5.28 7.00 22.07
C ARG A 67 6.28 8.15 21.95
N GLY A 68 5.75 9.38 21.86
CA GLY A 68 6.56 10.58 21.76
C GLY A 68 6.99 10.96 20.33
N LYS A 69 6.68 10.12 19.34
CA LYS A 69 6.97 10.38 17.93
C LYS A 69 5.72 10.84 17.21
N VAL A 70 5.79 11.96 16.54
CA VAL A 70 4.65 12.49 15.77
C VAL A 70 4.69 11.90 14.37
N ILE A 71 3.62 11.26 13.98
CA ILE A 71 3.52 10.50 12.70
C ILE A 71 2.28 10.97 11.95
N ALA A 72 2.45 11.26 10.65
CA ALA A 72 1.31 11.59 9.79
C ALA A 72 0.44 10.36 9.58
N VAL A 73 -0.88 10.56 9.54
CA VAL A 73 -1.85 9.50 9.28
C VAL A 73 -2.55 9.79 7.96
N VAL A 74 -2.47 8.84 7.06
CA VAL A 74 -3.07 8.91 5.72
C VAL A 74 -4.23 7.93 5.64
N ASP A 75 -5.37 8.42 5.16
CA ASP A 75 -6.55 7.59 4.92
C ASP A 75 -6.46 7.02 3.50
N LEU A 76 -6.21 5.73 3.36
CA LEU A 76 -6.11 5.11 2.04
C LEU A 76 -7.41 5.14 1.27
N ARG A 77 -8.56 5.12 1.93
CA ARG A 77 -9.83 5.27 1.23
C ARG A 77 -9.84 6.56 0.44
N LEU A 78 -9.50 7.65 1.10
CA LEU A 78 -9.48 8.98 0.47
C LEU A 78 -8.38 9.08 -0.58
N LYS A 79 -7.22 8.48 -0.32
CA LYS A 79 -6.13 8.47 -1.30
C LYS A 79 -6.53 7.78 -2.60
N PHE A 80 -7.34 6.73 -2.51
CA PHE A 80 -7.82 5.99 -3.68
C PHE A 80 -9.18 6.48 -4.17
N SER A 81 -9.59 7.67 -3.75
CA SER A 81 -10.86 8.30 -4.16
C SER A 81 -12.10 7.48 -3.80
N LEU A 82 -12.03 6.74 -2.71
CA LEU A 82 -13.18 6.07 -2.12
C LEU A 82 -13.83 6.99 -1.10
N GLU A 83 -15.08 6.72 -0.77
CA GLU A 83 -15.78 7.50 0.25
C GLU A 83 -15.16 7.27 1.63
N ALA A 84 -15.10 8.36 2.42
CA ALA A 84 -14.70 8.25 3.81
C ALA A 84 -15.74 7.45 4.60
N MET A 85 -15.25 6.64 5.54
CA MET A 85 -16.12 5.89 6.44
C MET A 85 -15.74 6.19 7.88
N PRO A 86 -16.69 6.24 8.81
CA PRO A 86 -16.36 6.39 10.22
C PRO A 86 -15.57 5.16 10.68
N ALA A 87 -14.68 5.36 11.66
CA ALA A 87 -13.91 4.28 12.24
C ALA A 87 -14.84 3.26 12.91
N GLY A 88 -14.65 1.99 12.58
CA GLY A 88 -15.36 0.88 13.19
C GLY A 88 -14.45 0.07 14.09
N ASP A 89 -14.95 -1.05 14.58
CA ASP A 89 -14.21 -1.92 15.52
C ASP A 89 -12.97 -2.54 14.89
N ARG A 90 -12.96 -2.69 13.57
CA ARG A 90 -11.85 -3.30 12.84
C ARG A 90 -10.87 -2.29 12.24
N THR A 91 -11.23 -1.02 12.21
CA THR A 91 -10.39 0.03 11.65
C THR A 91 -9.04 0.03 12.39
N ALA A 92 -7.96 0.10 11.62
CA ALA A 92 -6.62 0.04 12.17
C ALA A 92 -5.71 1.03 11.46
N ILE A 93 -4.61 1.35 12.12
CA ILE A 93 -3.53 2.13 11.53
C ILE A 93 -2.34 1.20 11.39
N ILE A 94 -1.87 1.04 10.16
CA ILE A 94 -0.64 0.29 9.88
C ILE A 94 0.49 1.31 9.82
N VAL A 95 1.42 1.24 10.76
CA VAL A 95 2.60 2.11 10.75
C VAL A 95 3.62 1.50 9.81
N VAL A 96 3.95 2.23 8.76
CA VAL A 96 4.87 1.78 7.71
C VAL A 96 6.08 2.68 7.62
N GLU A 97 7.17 2.12 7.13
CA GLU A 97 8.41 2.87 6.87
C GLU A 97 8.51 3.11 5.37
N LEU A 98 8.63 4.37 4.99
CA LEU A 98 8.76 4.80 3.60
C LEU A 98 10.11 5.43 3.36
N ASP A 99 10.66 5.20 2.16
CA ASP A 99 11.87 5.88 1.69
C ASP A 99 11.42 7.06 0.81
N LEU A 100 11.29 8.21 1.43
CA LEU A 100 10.89 9.44 0.73
C LEU A 100 12.13 10.28 0.40
N PRO A 101 12.02 11.26 -0.51
CA PRO A 101 13.17 12.11 -0.87
C PRO A 101 13.83 12.77 0.33
N ALA A 102 13.07 13.07 1.38
CA ALA A 102 13.58 13.67 2.60
C ALA A 102 14.24 12.66 3.56
N GLY A 103 14.21 11.35 3.24
CA GLY A 103 14.75 10.27 4.06
C GLY A 103 13.69 9.28 4.51
N ARG A 104 14.08 8.35 5.38
CA ARG A 104 13.16 7.35 5.92
C ARG A 104 12.14 8.01 6.84
N THR A 105 10.88 7.73 6.58
CA THR A 105 9.77 8.37 7.28
C THR A 105 8.75 7.31 7.70
N LEU A 106 8.28 7.41 8.95
CA LEU A 106 7.17 6.58 9.41
C LEU A 106 5.85 7.28 9.09
N VAL A 107 4.92 6.52 8.54
CA VAL A 107 3.59 7.01 8.19
C VAL A 107 2.56 6.01 8.69
N GLY A 108 1.50 6.51 9.29
CA GLY A 108 0.36 5.67 9.64
C GLY A 108 -0.62 5.60 8.50
N VAL A 109 -1.01 4.40 8.12
CA VAL A 109 -1.95 4.17 7.03
C VAL A 109 -3.25 3.64 7.63
N LEU A 110 -4.32 4.42 7.48
CA LEU A 110 -5.63 4.06 8.01
C LEU A 110 -6.33 3.12 7.03
N VAL A 111 -6.72 1.95 7.50
CA VAL A 111 -7.38 0.91 6.70
C VAL A 111 -8.64 0.42 7.39
N ASP A 112 -9.55 -0.19 6.62
CA ASP A 112 -10.82 -0.68 7.16
C ASP A 112 -10.64 -1.83 8.14
N ALA A 113 -9.74 -2.75 7.81
CA ALA A 113 -9.43 -3.90 8.66
C ALA A 113 -8.12 -4.52 8.21
N VAL A 114 -7.37 -5.05 9.16
CA VAL A 114 -6.19 -5.89 8.86
C VAL A 114 -6.67 -7.34 8.82
N SER A 115 -6.26 -8.06 7.79
CA SER A 115 -6.68 -9.44 7.60
C SER A 115 -5.65 -10.44 8.16
N GLU A 116 -4.55 -10.65 7.45
CA GLU A 116 -3.56 -11.65 7.87
C GLU A 116 -2.22 -11.42 7.16
N VAL A 117 -1.19 -12.13 7.62
CA VAL A 117 0.08 -12.19 6.91
C VAL A 117 0.07 -13.43 6.03
N LEU A 118 0.28 -13.24 4.74
CA LEU A 118 0.31 -14.32 3.75
C LEU A 118 1.70 -14.46 3.17
N ASN A 119 2.14 -15.70 2.97
CA ASN A 119 3.31 -15.97 2.16
C ASN A 119 2.85 -16.24 0.73
N ILE A 120 3.17 -15.32 -0.17
CA ILE A 120 2.74 -15.38 -1.57
C ILE A 120 3.87 -16.00 -2.38
N VAL A 121 3.57 -17.10 -3.07
CA VAL A 121 4.56 -17.81 -3.88
C VAL A 121 4.57 -17.26 -5.31
N PRO A 122 5.68 -17.45 -6.07
CA PRO A 122 5.79 -16.85 -7.41
C PRO A 122 4.61 -17.18 -8.34
N ASP A 123 4.10 -18.38 -8.32
CA ASP A 123 3.01 -18.80 -9.20
C ASP A 123 1.69 -18.05 -8.92
N GLU A 124 1.54 -17.47 -7.75
CA GLU A 124 0.35 -16.72 -7.38
C GLU A 124 0.38 -15.26 -7.83
N ILE A 125 1.51 -14.81 -8.34
CA ILE A 125 1.71 -13.40 -8.72
C ILE A 125 1.50 -13.23 -10.21
N GLU A 126 0.68 -12.24 -10.56
CA GLU A 126 0.42 -11.86 -11.94
C GLU A 126 0.81 -10.39 -12.13
N PRO A 127 1.26 -10.00 -13.34
CA PRO A 127 1.56 -8.62 -13.61
C PRO A 127 0.30 -7.77 -13.59
N THR A 128 0.46 -6.48 -13.32
CA THR A 128 -0.64 -5.53 -13.34
C THR A 128 -1.23 -5.45 -14.74
N PRO A 129 -2.55 -5.65 -14.91
CA PRO A 129 -3.19 -5.49 -16.22
C PRO A 129 -3.11 -4.04 -16.70
N THR A 130 -3.22 -3.86 -18.00
CA THR A 130 -3.28 -2.52 -18.60
C THR A 130 -4.72 -2.04 -18.60
N PHE A 131 -4.97 -0.88 -17.99
CA PHE A 131 -6.31 -0.28 -17.94
C PHE A 131 -6.46 0.91 -18.88
N GLY A 132 -5.55 1.04 -19.85
CA GLY A 132 -5.51 2.17 -20.77
C GLY A 132 -4.41 3.17 -20.42
N ASP A 133 -4.09 4.04 -21.38
CA ASP A 133 -2.94 4.96 -21.26
C ASP A 133 -3.16 6.06 -20.21
N GLN A 134 -4.40 6.31 -19.82
CA GLN A 134 -4.74 7.39 -18.88
C GLN A 134 -4.83 6.93 -17.42
N VAL A 135 -4.69 5.63 -17.18
CA VAL A 135 -4.77 5.08 -15.84
C VAL A 135 -3.36 4.81 -15.31
N ASP A 136 -3.01 5.50 -14.24
CA ASP A 136 -1.72 5.30 -13.58
C ASP A 136 -1.82 4.14 -12.60
N THR A 137 -1.09 3.06 -12.90
CA THR A 137 -1.03 1.88 -12.06
C THR A 137 0.35 1.69 -11.42
N THR A 138 1.19 2.74 -11.42
CA THR A 138 2.56 2.65 -10.90
C THR A 138 2.60 2.37 -9.41
N PHE A 139 1.51 2.65 -8.68
CA PHE A 139 1.39 2.34 -7.25
C PHE A 139 1.24 0.84 -6.97
N MET A 140 0.97 0.03 -8.00
CA MET A 140 0.78 -1.41 -7.85
C MET A 140 2.09 -2.14 -8.15
N LEU A 141 2.52 -3.00 -7.23
CA LEU A 141 3.61 -3.93 -7.48
C LEU A 141 3.17 -5.03 -8.43
N GLY A 142 1.92 -5.50 -8.26
CA GLY A 142 1.35 -6.56 -9.04
C GLY A 142 0.06 -7.02 -8.40
N ILE A 143 -0.45 -8.15 -8.89
CA ILE A 143 -1.67 -8.76 -8.38
C ILE A 143 -1.33 -10.15 -7.90
N ALA A 144 -1.81 -10.51 -6.72
CA ALA A 144 -1.69 -11.88 -6.19
C ALA A 144 -3.06 -12.55 -6.26
N LYS A 145 -3.06 -13.79 -6.71
CA LYS A 145 -4.26 -14.62 -6.76
C LYS A 145 -4.06 -15.78 -5.79
N VAL A 146 -4.66 -15.66 -4.63
CA VAL A 146 -4.49 -16.62 -3.54
C VAL A 146 -5.83 -17.25 -3.20
N LYS A 147 -5.93 -18.57 -3.37
CA LYS A 147 -7.15 -19.34 -3.08
C LYS A 147 -8.40 -18.76 -3.77
N GLY A 148 -8.24 -18.34 -5.02
CA GLY A 148 -9.35 -17.78 -5.79
C GLY A 148 -9.69 -16.32 -5.48
N THR A 149 -9.00 -15.68 -4.55
CA THR A 149 -9.21 -14.29 -4.18
C THR A 149 -8.07 -13.43 -4.74
N VAL A 150 -8.43 -12.30 -5.31
CA VAL A 150 -7.47 -11.35 -5.87
C VAL A 150 -7.04 -10.36 -4.79
N LYS A 151 -5.74 -10.14 -4.66
CA LYS A 151 -5.17 -9.17 -3.75
C LYS A 151 -4.29 -8.21 -4.53
N ILE A 152 -4.45 -6.93 -4.29
CA ILE A 152 -3.67 -5.89 -4.98
C ILE A 152 -2.45 -5.57 -4.12
N LEU A 153 -1.25 -5.82 -4.67
CA LEU A 153 -0.01 -5.57 -3.97
C LEU A 153 0.44 -4.13 -4.21
N LEU A 154 0.68 -3.40 -3.15
CA LEU A 154 0.94 -1.97 -3.19
C LEU A 154 2.41 -1.63 -2.93
N ASP A 155 2.89 -0.64 -3.66
CA ASP A 155 4.14 0.06 -3.37
C ASP A 155 3.78 1.42 -2.77
N LEU A 156 3.81 1.51 -1.45
CA LEU A 156 3.42 2.74 -0.76
C LEU A 156 4.36 3.91 -1.06
N ASN A 157 5.63 3.65 -1.33
CA ASN A 157 6.53 4.73 -1.75
C ASN A 157 5.98 5.44 -2.98
N ARG A 158 5.53 4.67 -3.97
CA ARG A 158 4.97 5.23 -5.20
C ARG A 158 3.61 5.86 -4.99
N VAL A 159 2.80 5.30 -4.10
CA VAL A 159 1.50 5.88 -3.76
C VAL A 159 1.67 7.33 -3.28
N PHE A 160 2.71 7.60 -2.50
CA PHE A 160 2.93 8.92 -1.91
C PHE A 160 3.89 9.82 -2.70
N GLU A 161 4.73 9.28 -3.56
CA GLU A 161 5.62 10.08 -4.40
C GLU A 161 4.88 10.89 -5.47
N ALA A 162 3.81 10.33 -6.03
CA ALA A 162 3.15 10.87 -7.23
C ALA A 162 2.46 12.22 -7.00
N GLU A 163 2.16 12.61 -5.76
CA GLU A 163 1.37 13.81 -5.46
C GLU A 163 2.09 14.81 -4.54
N GLY A 164 3.40 14.74 -4.49
CA GLY A 164 4.15 15.63 -3.66
C GLY A 164 4.34 15.13 -2.24
N ALA A 165 5.07 15.90 -1.47
CA ALA A 165 5.52 15.47 -0.16
C ALA A 165 4.38 15.38 0.85
N LEU A 166 4.40 14.32 1.66
CA LEU A 166 3.65 14.28 2.89
C LEU A 166 4.10 15.43 3.81
N PRO A 167 3.21 15.95 4.67
CA PRO A 167 3.60 17.03 5.56
C PRO A 167 4.80 16.60 6.41
N ARG A 168 5.83 17.45 6.43
CA ARG A 168 6.96 17.22 7.31
C ARG A 168 6.50 17.49 8.74
N VAL A 169 6.62 16.46 9.54
CA VAL A 169 6.38 16.58 10.97
C VAL A 169 7.76 16.59 11.62
N ALA A 170 8.09 17.72 12.20
CA ALA A 170 9.37 17.88 12.86
C ALA A 170 9.44 17.09 14.17
#